data_43c568e66598d2eb084191b96ce316f5
#
_entry.id   43c568e66598d2eb084191b96ce316f5
#
_cell.length_a   1.000
_cell.length_b   1.000
_cell.length_c   1.000
_cell.angle_alpha   90.00
_cell.angle_beta   90.00
_cell.angle_gamma   90.00
#
_symmetry.space_group_name_H-M   'P 1'
#
loop_
_entity.id
_entity.type
_entity.pdbx_description
1 polymer ?
#
loop_
_entity_poly.entity_id
_entity_poly.type
_entity_poly.pdbx_seq_one_letter_code
_entity_poly.pdbx_strand_id
1 'polypeptide(L)'
;MNHGGNVWVTENPSEWLDFSANLRPEGPAQWVTEVIRQSLDNIRYYPDPEMKQARKGIARFLEIPEEYILPTAGGAAAIDLVTQLDGGCIFTLLPTFGEYTARAAIHGRKTAVWEGSCEPGDTLMVCNPNNPTGEVRTKETLLAILTETKACGGRLAVDEAFIEYCPEYSLRRNLQPGLILLGSFSKILGTPGVRLGYICAEPEIIERLRQKTLPWTPDTTATEIAAALPEHKEQIAAECELNRERRNLFRAQLQKLGAEVHPSEGNFLLVDFHRDMTAAAETLKARKILVRTCTSFGLPASFWRLAVKTEEENTRLIAALEDIINVR
;
A
#
# COMPACT_ATOMS: atom_id res chain seq x y z
N MET A 1 11.80 7.00 -10.71
CA MET A 1 10.89 5.87 -10.46
C MET A 1 9.54 6.11 -11.11
N ASN A 2 8.93 5.10 -11.69
CA ASN A 2 7.66 5.24 -12.40
C ASN A 2 6.54 4.74 -11.47
N HIS A 3 5.92 5.65 -10.68
CA HIS A 3 4.77 5.34 -9.83
C HIS A 3 3.47 5.67 -10.56
N GLY A 4 2.36 5.04 -10.13
CA GLY A 4 1.02 5.49 -10.51
C GLY A 4 0.66 6.82 -9.85
N GLY A 5 -0.48 7.41 -10.27
CA GLY A 5 -0.97 8.68 -9.69
C GLY A 5 -0.31 9.93 -10.30
N ASN A 6 0.30 9.84 -11.48
CA ASN A 6 0.94 10.97 -12.14
C ASN A 6 -0.10 11.86 -12.85
N VAL A 7 -1.06 12.36 -12.11
CA VAL A 7 -2.14 13.26 -12.58
C VAL A 7 -1.69 14.72 -12.70
N TRP A 8 -0.52 15.06 -12.15
CA TRP A 8 0.06 16.41 -12.18
C TRP A 8 0.78 16.74 -13.48
N VAL A 9 0.65 15.90 -14.51
CA VAL A 9 1.11 16.21 -15.88
C VAL A 9 0.26 17.27 -16.56
N THR A 10 -0.88 17.64 -15.97
CA THR A 10 -1.72 18.78 -16.33
C THR A 10 -1.96 19.67 -15.11
N GLU A 11 -2.38 20.92 -15.34
CA GLU A 11 -2.69 21.86 -14.25
C GLU A 11 -3.89 21.42 -13.41
N ASN A 12 -4.80 20.64 -13.97
CA ASN A 12 -6.00 20.17 -13.29
C ASN A 12 -6.02 18.63 -13.13
N PRO A 13 -5.60 18.10 -11.98
CA PRO A 13 -5.62 16.68 -11.69
C PRO A 13 -7.01 16.03 -11.77
N SER A 14 -8.09 16.79 -11.52
CA SER A 14 -9.46 16.26 -11.51
C SER A 14 -9.99 15.89 -12.92
N GLU A 15 -9.28 16.27 -13.97
CA GLU A 15 -9.63 15.87 -15.33
C GLU A 15 -9.27 14.41 -15.65
N TRP A 16 -8.46 13.78 -14.81
CA TRP A 16 -7.97 12.45 -15.05
C TRP A 16 -8.83 11.38 -14.39
N LEU A 17 -9.19 10.37 -15.15
CA LEU A 17 -9.68 9.10 -14.63
C LEU A 17 -8.48 8.20 -14.36
N ASP A 18 -8.08 8.11 -13.08
CA ASP A 18 -6.81 7.49 -12.70
C ASP A 18 -7.00 6.07 -12.15
N PHE A 19 -6.75 5.06 -12.98
CA PHE A 19 -6.64 3.65 -12.60
C PHE A 19 -5.22 3.23 -12.18
N SER A 20 -4.25 4.14 -12.26
CA SER A 20 -2.85 3.84 -11.95
C SER A 20 -2.52 3.90 -10.46
N ALA A 21 -3.33 4.64 -9.68
CA ALA A 21 -3.19 4.76 -8.22
C ALA A 21 -4.28 3.97 -7.50
N ASN A 22 -3.86 3.07 -6.61
CA ASN A 22 -4.75 2.20 -5.84
C ASN A 22 -5.35 2.95 -4.65
N LEU A 23 -6.34 3.79 -4.90
CA LEU A 23 -6.98 4.65 -3.92
C LEU A 23 -8.49 4.38 -3.90
N ARG A 24 -9.13 4.70 -2.77
CA ARG A 24 -10.58 4.79 -2.68
C ARG A 24 -11.11 5.76 -3.73
N PRO A 25 -12.06 5.37 -4.60
CA PRO A 25 -12.45 6.17 -5.75
C PRO A 25 -13.16 7.47 -5.40
N GLU A 26 -13.99 7.50 -4.35
CA GLU A 26 -14.73 8.69 -3.91
C GLU A 26 -13.84 9.70 -3.16
N GLY A 27 -12.53 9.44 -3.03
CA GLY A 27 -11.67 10.23 -2.18
C GLY A 27 -11.94 9.97 -0.69
N PRO A 28 -11.65 10.93 0.23
CA PRO A 28 -11.82 10.72 1.66
C PRO A 28 -13.31 10.59 2.05
N ALA A 29 -13.59 9.70 3.01
CA ALA A 29 -14.90 9.60 3.61
C ALA A 29 -15.29 10.91 4.32
N GLN A 30 -16.59 11.15 4.52
CA GLN A 30 -17.08 12.38 5.13
C GLN A 30 -16.45 12.65 6.51
N TRP A 31 -16.36 11.62 7.37
CA TRP A 31 -15.73 11.76 8.68
C TRP A 31 -14.27 12.18 8.60
N VAL A 32 -13.51 11.66 7.62
CA VAL A 32 -12.11 12.04 7.40
C VAL A 32 -12.01 13.51 7.01
N THR A 33 -12.90 13.96 6.10
CA THR A 33 -12.96 15.37 5.69
C THR A 33 -13.29 16.28 6.86
N GLU A 34 -14.17 15.84 7.76
CA GLU A 34 -14.54 16.60 8.95
C GLU A 34 -13.36 16.71 9.94
N VAL A 35 -12.68 15.60 10.21
CA VAL A 35 -11.46 15.60 11.04
C VAL A 35 -10.40 16.52 10.45
N ILE A 36 -10.20 16.52 9.13
CA ILE A 36 -9.26 17.42 8.46
C ILE A 36 -9.66 18.89 8.70
N ARG A 37 -10.94 19.25 8.59
CA ARG A 37 -11.39 20.63 8.86
C ARG A 37 -11.13 21.03 10.31
N GLN A 38 -11.43 20.17 11.26
CA GLN A 38 -11.20 20.42 12.68
C GLN A 38 -9.72 20.54 13.01
N SER A 39 -8.84 19.80 12.33
CA SER A 39 -7.41 19.87 12.54
C SER A 39 -6.79 21.22 12.18
N LEU A 40 -7.46 22.05 11.35
CA LEU A 40 -6.96 23.36 10.94
C LEU A 40 -6.73 24.31 12.11
N ASP A 41 -7.47 24.19 13.18
CA ASP A 41 -7.29 25.04 14.39
C ASP A 41 -5.97 24.71 15.11
N ASN A 42 -5.46 23.48 14.93
CA ASN A 42 -4.28 22.94 15.59
C ASN A 42 -3.00 23.03 14.75
N ILE A 43 -3.06 23.32 13.43
CA ILE A 43 -1.87 23.43 12.58
C ILE A 43 -0.88 24.54 12.98
N ARG A 44 -1.31 25.46 13.84
CA ARG A 44 -0.47 26.53 14.42
C ARG A 44 0.54 26.02 15.45
N TYR A 45 0.41 24.75 15.90
CA TYR A 45 1.30 24.12 16.86
C TYR A 45 2.12 23.03 16.19
N TYR A 46 3.36 22.81 16.65
CA TYR A 46 4.10 21.61 16.27
C TYR A 46 3.37 20.36 16.78
N PRO A 47 3.35 19.26 15.99
CA PRO A 47 2.84 17.98 16.47
C PRO A 47 3.57 17.50 17.73
N ASP A 48 2.89 16.67 18.54
CA ASP A 48 3.48 16.04 19.72
C ASP A 48 4.68 15.16 19.31
N PRO A 49 5.91 15.48 19.76
CA PRO A 49 7.10 14.69 19.40
C PRO A 49 7.04 13.24 19.92
N GLU A 50 6.21 12.96 20.94
CA GLU A 50 5.97 11.61 21.45
C GLU A 50 4.85 10.86 20.69
N MET A 51 4.17 11.52 19.74
CA MET A 51 3.13 10.93 18.87
C MET A 51 2.00 10.22 19.64
N LYS A 52 1.70 10.65 20.88
CA LYS A 52 0.82 9.91 21.82
C LYS A 52 -0.58 9.66 21.25
N GLN A 53 -1.20 10.68 20.68
CA GLN A 53 -2.56 10.55 20.13
C GLN A 53 -2.59 9.62 18.92
N ALA A 54 -1.68 9.79 17.97
CA ALA A 54 -1.59 8.93 16.78
C ALA A 54 -1.31 7.48 17.17
N ARG A 55 -0.34 7.26 18.07
CA ARG A 55 0.02 5.93 18.57
C ARG A 55 -1.16 5.24 19.24
N LYS A 56 -1.84 5.92 20.17
CA LYS A 56 -3.02 5.41 20.87
C LYS A 56 -4.17 5.09 19.90
N GLY A 57 -4.45 5.97 18.95
CA GLY A 57 -5.52 5.77 17.96
C GLY A 57 -5.25 4.54 17.08
N ILE A 58 -4.04 4.43 16.53
CA ILE A 58 -3.64 3.28 15.71
C ILE A 58 -3.67 1.99 16.54
N ALA A 59 -3.12 2.00 17.76
CA ALA A 59 -3.10 0.84 18.67
C ALA A 59 -4.52 0.32 18.95
N ARG A 60 -5.45 1.20 19.30
CA ARG A 60 -6.87 0.87 19.54
C ARG A 60 -7.56 0.36 18.25
N PHE A 61 -7.26 0.96 17.10
CA PHE A 61 -7.80 0.49 15.81
C PHE A 61 -7.33 -0.92 15.48
N LEU A 62 -6.03 -1.19 15.61
CA LEU A 62 -5.41 -2.48 15.31
C LEU A 62 -5.57 -3.53 16.44
N GLU A 63 -6.01 -3.12 17.63
CA GLU A 63 -6.16 -3.97 18.81
C GLU A 63 -4.84 -4.60 19.29
N ILE A 64 -3.79 -3.78 19.33
CA ILE A 64 -2.46 -4.14 19.81
C ILE A 64 -1.95 -3.11 20.82
N PRO A 65 -0.98 -3.47 21.69
CA PRO A 65 -0.45 -2.53 22.68
C PRO A 65 0.27 -1.33 22.03
N GLU A 66 0.19 -0.16 22.65
CA GLU A 66 0.75 1.09 22.12
C GLU A 66 2.27 1.06 21.94
N GLU A 67 2.99 0.32 22.79
CA GLU A 67 4.44 0.17 22.74
C GLU A 67 4.94 -0.57 21.48
N TYR A 68 4.05 -1.27 20.79
CA TYR A 68 4.35 -1.93 19.51
C TYR A 68 4.16 -1.03 18.29
N ILE A 69 3.71 0.21 18.48
CA ILE A 69 3.33 1.12 17.38
C ILE A 69 4.31 2.28 17.24
N LEU A 70 4.76 2.51 16.00
CA LEU A 70 5.39 3.75 15.56
C LEU A 70 4.56 4.36 14.42
N PRO A 71 3.85 5.47 14.64
CA PRO A 71 3.22 6.23 13.56
C PRO A 71 4.27 6.78 12.59
N THR A 72 3.94 6.81 11.30
CA THR A 72 4.87 7.29 10.26
C THR A 72 4.18 8.23 9.28
N ALA A 73 4.96 9.03 8.55
CA ALA A 73 4.48 9.89 7.47
C ALA A 73 4.12 9.06 6.22
N GLY A 74 3.19 8.11 6.35
CA GLY A 74 2.74 7.16 5.33
C GLY A 74 3.64 5.93 5.20
N GLY A 75 3.18 4.95 4.42
CA GLY A 75 3.89 3.68 4.23
C GLY A 75 5.29 3.82 3.63
N ALA A 76 5.52 4.82 2.77
CA ALA A 76 6.85 5.05 2.20
C ALA A 76 7.88 5.43 3.28
N ALA A 77 7.50 6.23 4.28
CA ALA A 77 8.36 6.53 5.42
C ALA A 77 8.60 5.29 6.30
N ALA A 78 7.58 4.42 6.45
CA ALA A 78 7.75 3.16 7.16
C ALA A 78 8.78 2.26 6.45
N ILE A 79 8.71 2.12 5.13
CA ILE A 79 9.69 1.38 4.33
C ILE A 79 11.09 1.98 4.51
N ASP A 80 11.21 3.30 4.38
CA ASP A 80 12.49 4.01 4.53
C ASP A 80 13.13 3.75 5.90
N LEU A 81 12.35 3.84 6.98
CA LEU A 81 12.82 3.58 8.34
C LEU A 81 13.29 2.13 8.51
N VAL A 82 12.54 1.14 8.01
CA VAL A 82 12.93 -0.27 8.13
C VAL A 82 14.22 -0.55 7.36
N THR A 83 14.43 0.07 6.20
CA THR A 83 15.69 -0.08 5.45
C THR A 83 16.91 0.58 6.13
N GLN A 84 16.68 1.43 7.13
CA GLN A 84 17.73 2.01 7.99
C GLN A 84 18.11 1.14 9.20
N LEU A 85 17.39 0.04 9.47
CA LEU A 85 17.82 -0.88 10.52
C LEU A 85 19.18 -1.49 10.17
N ASP A 86 20.02 -1.66 11.20
CA ASP A 86 21.35 -2.24 11.01
C ASP A 86 21.25 -3.65 10.43
N GLY A 87 22.16 -3.97 9.56
CA GLY A 87 22.27 -5.30 8.98
C GLY A 87 22.62 -5.32 7.51
N GLY A 88 22.56 -6.49 6.92
CA GLY A 88 23.06 -6.82 5.60
C GLY A 88 22.13 -6.47 4.45
N CYS A 89 21.63 -7.48 3.78
CA CYS A 89 20.83 -7.37 2.56
C CYS A 89 19.35 -7.11 2.84
N ILE A 90 18.71 -6.41 1.92
CA ILE A 90 17.23 -6.36 1.81
C ILE A 90 16.83 -7.33 0.71
N PHE A 91 16.13 -8.39 1.10
CA PHE A 91 15.59 -9.36 0.17
C PHE A 91 14.14 -9.03 -0.20
N THR A 92 13.74 -9.41 -1.42
CA THR A 92 12.37 -9.26 -1.91
C THR A 92 11.91 -10.48 -2.66
N LEU A 93 10.58 -10.68 -2.74
CA LEU A 93 9.93 -11.70 -3.56
C LEU A 93 9.35 -11.03 -4.81
N LEU A 94 9.94 -11.25 -5.97
CA LEU A 94 9.51 -10.61 -7.22
C LEU A 94 8.29 -11.34 -7.85
N PRO A 95 7.45 -10.63 -8.62
CA PRO A 95 7.42 -9.17 -8.78
C PRO A 95 6.82 -8.51 -7.54
N THR A 96 7.36 -7.35 -7.11
CA THR A 96 6.84 -6.61 -5.96
C THR A 96 7.11 -5.10 -6.05
N PHE A 97 6.74 -4.33 -5.02
CA PHE A 97 6.86 -2.90 -4.98
C PHE A 97 8.33 -2.44 -4.96
N GLY A 98 8.72 -1.62 -5.93
CA GLY A 98 10.12 -1.22 -6.14
C GLY A 98 10.73 -0.30 -5.08
N GLU A 99 9.90 0.29 -4.17
CA GLU A 99 10.45 1.15 -3.11
C GLU A 99 11.31 0.39 -2.10
N TYR A 100 11.11 -0.91 -1.91
CA TYR A 100 11.94 -1.69 -0.98
C TYR A 100 13.41 -1.64 -1.39
N THR A 101 13.69 -1.94 -2.65
CA THR A 101 15.06 -1.91 -3.19
C THR A 101 15.58 -0.49 -3.37
N ALA A 102 14.71 0.44 -3.75
CA ALA A 102 15.08 1.83 -3.93
C ALA A 102 15.47 2.52 -2.63
N ARG A 103 14.70 2.33 -1.54
CA ARG A 103 15.06 2.87 -0.23
C ARG A 103 16.33 2.20 0.32
N ALA A 104 16.43 0.87 0.18
CA ALA A 104 17.64 0.15 0.54
C ALA A 104 18.90 0.73 -0.13
N ALA A 105 18.82 1.00 -1.44
CA ALA A 105 19.96 1.59 -2.18
C ALA A 105 20.36 2.99 -1.67
N ILE A 106 19.37 3.84 -1.30
CA ILE A 106 19.65 5.17 -0.72
C ILE A 106 20.43 5.05 0.59
N HIS A 107 20.13 4.01 1.39
CA HIS A 107 20.83 3.74 2.66
C HIS A 107 22.06 2.84 2.50
N GLY A 108 22.54 2.64 1.27
CA GLY A 108 23.75 1.84 1.00
C GLY A 108 23.60 0.34 1.29
N ARG A 109 22.33 -0.16 1.43
CA ARG A 109 22.06 -1.57 1.66
C ARG A 109 22.12 -2.36 0.35
N LYS A 110 22.66 -3.57 0.40
CA LYS A 110 22.55 -4.53 -0.71
C LYS A 110 21.11 -4.98 -0.88
N THR A 111 20.75 -5.36 -2.09
CA THR A 111 19.43 -5.92 -2.40
C THR A 111 19.57 -7.20 -3.22
N ALA A 112 18.71 -8.19 -2.96
CA ALA A 112 18.67 -9.44 -3.70
C ALA A 112 17.25 -10.02 -3.73
N VAL A 113 17.03 -10.98 -4.61
CA VAL A 113 15.83 -11.82 -4.61
C VAL A 113 15.99 -12.88 -3.52
N TRP A 114 14.91 -13.18 -2.81
CA TRP A 114 14.90 -14.21 -1.78
C TRP A 114 14.99 -15.62 -2.39
N GLU A 115 15.97 -16.39 -1.94
CA GLU A 115 16.24 -17.77 -2.37
C GLU A 115 16.24 -18.77 -1.20
N GLY A 116 15.62 -18.39 -0.07
CA GLY A 116 15.49 -19.29 1.09
C GLY A 116 16.64 -19.22 2.09
N SER A 117 17.58 -18.29 1.95
CA SER A 117 18.72 -18.13 2.88
C SER A 117 19.02 -16.66 3.17
N CYS A 118 19.53 -16.40 4.36
CA CYS A 118 19.96 -15.06 4.80
C CYS A 118 21.12 -15.13 5.80
N GLU A 119 21.68 -13.97 6.10
CA GLU A 119 22.71 -13.73 7.11
C GLU A 119 22.12 -12.96 8.30
N PRO A 120 22.76 -12.96 9.48
CA PRO A 120 22.32 -12.14 10.60
C PRO A 120 22.21 -10.66 10.23
N GLY A 121 21.06 -10.06 10.56
CA GLY A 121 20.76 -8.66 10.25
C GLY A 121 20.11 -8.42 8.89
N ASP A 122 19.99 -9.40 8.03
CA ASP A 122 19.24 -9.30 6.78
C ASP A 122 17.75 -9.08 7.04
N THR A 123 17.05 -8.51 6.07
CA THR A 123 15.60 -8.29 6.16
C THR A 123 14.94 -8.73 4.87
N LEU A 124 13.99 -9.67 4.96
CA LEU A 124 13.10 -10.01 3.86
C LEU A 124 11.88 -9.10 3.89
N MET A 125 11.66 -8.33 2.82
CA MET A 125 10.48 -7.48 2.61
C MET A 125 9.44 -8.24 1.80
N VAL A 126 8.25 -8.43 2.34
CA VAL A 126 7.11 -9.10 1.68
C VAL A 126 5.92 -8.15 1.67
N CYS A 127 5.31 -7.92 0.51
CA CYS A 127 4.06 -7.18 0.40
C CYS A 127 2.87 -8.14 0.51
N ASN A 128 1.90 -7.87 1.38
CA ASN A 128 0.73 -8.73 1.57
C ASN A 128 -0.54 -7.92 1.92
N PRO A 129 -1.51 -7.78 1.01
CA PRO A 129 -1.53 -8.23 -0.40
C PRO A 129 -0.43 -7.66 -1.26
N ASN A 130 0.10 -8.48 -2.18
CA ASN A 130 1.25 -8.07 -2.98
C ASN A 130 0.89 -7.04 -4.05
N ASN A 131 1.72 -6.06 -4.22
CA ASN A 131 1.66 -5.11 -5.32
C ASN A 131 2.80 -5.41 -6.31
N PRO A 132 2.52 -5.84 -7.58
CA PRO A 132 1.32 -5.56 -8.34
C PRO A 132 0.28 -6.69 -8.43
N THR A 133 0.52 -7.89 -7.90
CA THR A 133 -0.28 -9.08 -8.20
C THR A 133 -1.65 -9.09 -7.51
N GLY A 134 -1.79 -8.46 -6.33
CA GLY A 134 -3.00 -8.51 -5.52
C GLY A 134 -3.14 -9.80 -4.70
N GLU A 135 -2.25 -10.77 -4.91
CA GLU A 135 -2.24 -12.04 -4.19
C GLU A 135 -1.94 -11.86 -2.71
N VAL A 136 -2.51 -12.72 -1.90
CA VAL A 136 -2.22 -12.84 -0.47
C VAL A 136 -1.52 -14.14 -0.14
N ARG A 137 -0.60 -14.08 0.78
CA ARG A 137 -0.05 -15.25 1.48
C ARG A 137 -0.81 -15.45 2.76
N THR A 138 -1.09 -16.71 3.09
CA THR A 138 -1.76 -17.04 4.35
C THR A 138 -0.85 -16.75 5.55
N LYS A 139 -1.44 -16.63 6.74
CA LYS A 139 -0.69 -16.45 7.98
C LYS A 139 0.32 -17.57 8.20
N GLU A 140 -0.08 -18.80 7.92
CA GLU A 140 0.78 -19.98 8.06
C GLU A 140 2.01 -19.88 7.17
N THR A 141 1.82 -19.46 5.91
CA THR A 141 2.92 -19.24 4.95
C THR A 141 3.87 -18.15 5.45
N LEU A 142 3.34 -17.02 5.89
CA LEU A 142 4.16 -15.91 6.39
C LEU A 142 4.90 -16.26 7.69
N LEU A 143 4.28 -17.03 8.58
CA LEU A 143 4.91 -17.51 9.83
C LEU A 143 6.00 -18.57 9.55
N ALA A 144 5.83 -19.40 8.53
CA ALA A 144 6.89 -20.30 8.07
C ALA A 144 8.10 -19.51 7.56
N ILE A 145 7.88 -18.50 6.69
CA ILE A 145 8.93 -17.60 6.20
C ILE A 145 9.60 -16.87 7.38
N LEU A 146 8.85 -16.41 8.37
CA LEU A 146 9.41 -15.79 9.58
C LEU A 146 10.33 -16.76 10.34
N THR A 147 9.93 -18.03 10.44
CA THR A 147 10.74 -19.05 11.09
C THR A 147 12.06 -19.29 10.34
N GLU A 148 12.01 -19.34 9.01
CA GLU A 148 13.20 -19.46 8.16
C GLU A 148 14.14 -18.25 8.31
N THR A 149 13.61 -17.02 8.23
CA THR A 149 14.42 -15.79 8.37
C THR A 149 15.03 -15.67 9.77
N LYS A 150 14.30 -16.04 10.81
CA LYS A 150 14.82 -16.05 12.21
C LYS A 150 15.91 -17.09 12.41
N ALA A 151 15.82 -18.25 11.78
CA ALA A 151 16.82 -19.31 11.91
C ALA A 151 18.21 -18.86 11.45
N CYS A 152 18.30 -17.92 10.53
CA CYS A 152 19.56 -17.32 10.06
C CYS A 152 19.84 -15.92 10.69
N GLY A 153 19.11 -15.52 11.73
CA GLY A 153 19.31 -14.25 12.44
C GLY A 153 18.79 -13.01 11.67
N GLY A 154 17.99 -13.24 10.63
CA GLY A 154 17.35 -12.19 9.85
C GLY A 154 15.98 -11.78 10.42
N ARG A 155 15.28 -10.92 9.68
CA ARG A 155 13.95 -10.39 10.02
C ARG A 155 13.00 -10.54 8.84
N LEU A 156 11.71 -10.69 9.13
CA LEU A 156 10.64 -10.58 8.14
C LEU A 156 9.92 -9.24 8.33
N ALA A 157 9.90 -8.41 7.30
CA ALA A 157 9.10 -7.20 7.25
C ALA A 157 7.94 -7.40 6.25
N VAL A 158 6.69 -7.36 6.74
CA VAL A 158 5.50 -7.52 5.91
C VAL A 158 4.84 -6.17 5.69
N ASP A 159 4.78 -5.73 4.43
CA ASP A 159 4.08 -4.52 4.04
C ASP A 159 2.59 -4.84 3.85
N GLU A 160 1.80 -4.43 4.82
CA GLU A 160 0.36 -4.57 4.92
C GLU A 160 -0.40 -3.31 4.44
N ALA A 161 0.16 -2.53 3.49
CA ALA A 161 -0.46 -1.28 3.03
C ALA A 161 -1.87 -1.43 2.41
N PHE A 162 -2.27 -2.64 2.05
CA PHE A 162 -3.59 -2.98 1.51
C PHE A 162 -4.38 -3.94 2.40
N ILE A 163 -3.88 -4.24 3.60
CA ILE A 163 -4.41 -5.31 4.45
C ILE A 163 -5.81 -5.04 4.97
N GLU A 164 -6.22 -3.77 5.10
CA GLU A 164 -7.57 -3.46 5.57
C GLU A 164 -8.66 -3.94 4.61
N TYR A 165 -8.34 -4.22 3.34
CA TYR A 165 -9.25 -4.87 2.39
C TYR A 165 -9.43 -6.38 2.61
N CYS A 166 -8.55 -7.01 3.43
CA CYS A 166 -8.56 -8.43 3.77
C CYS A 166 -7.89 -8.68 5.14
N PRO A 167 -8.43 -8.11 6.23
CA PRO A 167 -7.78 -8.08 7.55
C PRO A 167 -7.56 -9.47 8.17
N GLU A 168 -8.26 -10.49 7.68
CA GLU A 168 -8.08 -11.89 8.07
C GLU A 168 -6.69 -12.43 7.76
N TYR A 169 -5.96 -11.85 6.80
CA TYR A 169 -4.59 -12.25 6.45
C TYR A 169 -3.51 -11.48 7.24
N SER A 170 -3.87 -10.48 8.03
CA SER A 170 -2.90 -9.69 8.81
C SER A 170 -2.21 -10.50 9.90
N LEU A 171 -0.90 -10.26 10.06
CA LEU A 171 -0.12 -10.82 11.16
C LEU A 171 -0.14 -9.98 12.45
N ARG A 172 -0.97 -8.93 12.54
CA ARG A 172 -1.02 -8.03 13.70
C ARG A 172 -1.28 -8.72 15.05
N ARG A 173 -1.94 -9.89 15.04
CA ARG A 173 -2.14 -10.72 16.25
C ARG A 173 -1.02 -11.74 16.49
N ASN A 174 0.00 -11.76 15.62
CA ASN A 174 1.11 -12.69 15.68
C ASN A 174 2.46 -12.00 15.92
N LEU A 175 2.43 -10.75 16.44
CA LEU A 175 3.64 -9.97 16.72
C LEU A 175 4.58 -10.76 17.63
N GLN A 176 5.82 -10.87 17.22
CA GLN A 176 6.87 -11.60 17.91
C GLN A 176 8.26 -11.12 17.44
N PRO A 177 9.35 -11.43 18.16
CA PRO A 177 10.70 -11.07 17.75
C PRO A 177 11.02 -11.48 16.32
N GLY A 178 11.60 -10.54 15.57
CA GLY A 178 11.97 -10.72 14.17
C GLY A 178 10.86 -10.41 13.15
N LEU A 179 9.62 -10.12 13.59
CA LEU A 179 8.52 -9.69 12.72
C LEU A 179 8.35 -8.16 12.80
N ILE A 180 8.28 -7.52 11.63
CA ILE A 180 7.96 -6.10 11.47
C ILE A 180 6.78 -5.99 10.50
N LEU A 181 5.71 -5.30 10.88
CA LEU A 181 4.59 -4.99 9.99
C LEU A 181 4.64 -3.52 9.62
N LEU A 182 4.38 -3.22 8.36
CA LEU A 182 4.27 -1.87 7.83
C LEU A 182 2.84 -1.64 7.36
N GLY A 183 2.25 -0.51 7.69
CA GLY A 183 0.89 -0.21 7.25
C GLY A 183 0.72 1.20 6.71
N SER A 184 -0.36 1.41 5.96
CA SER A 184 -0.71 2.69 5.37
C SER A 184 -2.21 2.89 5.32
N PHE A 185 -2.70 3.94 5.92
CA PHE A 185 -4.11 4.32 5.84
C PHE A 185 -4.46 5.14 4.58
N SER A 186 -3.45 5.62 3.83
CA SER A 186 -3.67 6.45 2.63
C SER A 186 -4.57 5.79 1.59
N LYS A 187 -4.59 4.45 1.51
CA LYS A 187 -5.32 3.69 0.48
C LYS A 187 -6.79 3.56 0.85
N ILE A 188 -7.05 3.04 2.03
CA ILE A 188 -8.42 2.78 2.51
C ILE A 188 -9.17 4.08 2.83
N LEU A 189 -8.47 5.12 3.31
CA LEU A 189 -9.08 6.40 3.61
C LEU A 189 -9.21 7.34 2.39
N GLY A 190 -8.61 6.99 1.24
CA GLY A 190 -8.62 7.86 0.06
C GLY A 190 -7.86 9.19 0.26
N THR A 191 -6.84 9.21 1.11
CA THR A 191 -6.10 10.41 1.53
C THR A 191 -4.61 10.34 1.21
N PRO A 192 -4.20 10.19 -0.06
CA PRO A 192 -2.78 10.09 -0.40
C PRO A 192 -1.98 11.35 -0.07
N GLY A 193 -2.64 12.51 0.00
CA GLY A 193 -2.04 13.79 0.39
C GLY A 193 -1.81 13.91 1.91
N VAL A 194 -2.60 13.22 2.73
CA VAL A 194 -2.38 13.07 4.17
C VAL A 194 -1.47 11.86 4.39
N ARG A 195 -0.32 12.10 4.90
CA ARG A 195 0.72 11.07 5.03
C ARG A 195 0.56 10.32 6.35
N LEU A 196 -0.30 9.29 6.41
CA LEU A 196 -0.53 8.46 7.60
C LEU A 196 -0.22 6.99 7.31
N GLY A 197 0.70 6.44 8.09
CA GLY A 197 1.08 5.04 8.12
C GLY A 197 1.59 4.65 9.50
N TYR A 198 2.08 3.43 9.61
CA TYR A 198 2.61 2.91 10.87
C TYR A 198 3.59 1.77 10.65
N ILE A 199 4.38 1.51 11.68
CA ILE A 199 5.16 0.28 11.86
C ILE A 199 4.66 -0.39 13.12
N CYS A 200 4.50 -1.74 13.07
CA CYS A 200 4.29 -2.56 14.25
C CYS A 200 5.46 -3.53 14.39
N ALA A 201 6.09 -3.53 15.56
CA ALA A 201 7.19 -4.44 15.87
C ALA A 201 7.33 -4.56 17.39
N GLU A 202 8.23 -5.42 17.87
CA GLU A 202 8.58 -5.46 19.29
C GLU A 202 9.10 -4.10 19.78
N PRO A 203 8.91 -3.74 21.06
CA PRO A 203 9.21 -2.40 21.58
C PRO A 203 10.67 -1.96 21.38
N GLU A 204 11.62 -2.87 21.43
CA GLU A 204 13.03 -2.58 21.18
C GLU A 204 13.28 -2.09 19.75
N ILE A 205 12.65 -2.72 18.76
CA ILE A 205 12.74 -2.29 17.35
C ILE A 205 12.01 -0.96 17.15
N ILE A 206 10.85 -0.78 17.77
CA ILE A 206 10.10 0.49 17.72
C ILE A 206 10.96 1.64 18.24
N GLU A 207 11.64 1.47 19.39
CA GLU A 207 12.50 2.51 19.95
C GLU A 207 13.70 2.84 19.04
N ARG A 208 14.34 1.83 18.45
CA ARG A 208 15.43 2.03 17.48
C ARG A 208 14.98 2.79 16.24
N LEU A 209 13.78 2.50 15.74
CA LEU A 209 13.20 3.19 14.58
C LEU A 209 12.74 4.62 14.95
N ARG A 210 12.20 4.82 16.16
CA ARG A 210 11.81 6.13 16.66
C ARG A 210 12.99 7.11 16.68
N GLN A 211 14.17 6.66 17.08
CA GLN A 211 15.40 7.49 17.07
C GLN A 211 15.84 7.92 15.67
N LYS A 212 15.38 7.23 14.61
CA LYS A 212 15.65 7.56 13.19
C LYS A 212 14.55 8.39 12.55
N THR A 213 13.43 8.57 13.25
CA THR A 213 12.27 9.32 12.75
C THR A 213 12.54 10.82 12.81
N LEU A 214 12.17 11.55 11.76
CA LEU A 214 12.22 13.00 11.78
C LEU A 214 11.28 13.57 12.86
N PRO A 215 11.70 14.59 13.62
CA PRO A 215 10.86 15.19 14.64
C PRO A 215 9.55 15.74 14.04
N TRP A 216 8.51 15.78 14.85
CA TRP A 216 7.18 16.32 14.50
C TRP A 216 6.48 15.58 13.34
N THR A 217 6.77 14.31 13.13
CA THR A 217 6.05 13.44 12.20
C THR A 217 5.31 12.35 12.95
N PRO A 218 4.10 11.96 12.51
CA PRO A 218 3.29 12.54 11.43
C PRO A 218 2.80 13.95 11.75
N ASP A 219 2.30 14.67 10.73
CA ASP A 219 1.75 16.01 10.91
C ASP A 219 0.45 16.02 11.74
N THR A 220 -0.02 17.22 12.10
CA THR A 220 -1.21 17.43 12.92
C THR A 220 -2.44 16.75 12.31
N THR A 221 -2.68 16.91 11.01
CA THR A 221 -3.86 16.34 10.33
C THR A 221 -3.83 14.81 10.36
N ALA A 222 -2.68 14.21 10.07
CA ALA A 222 -2.49 12.77 10.15
C ALA A 222 -2.67 12.25 11.58
N THR A 223 -2.21 12.99 12.57
CA THR A 223 -2.37 12.66 14.00
C THR A 223 -3.84 12.65 14.43
N GLU A 224 -4.61 13.68 14.04
CA GLU A 224 -6.05 13.75 14.36
C GLU A 224 -6.86 12.63 13.67
N ILE A 225 -6.54 12.32 12.40
CA ILE A 225 -7.15 11.19 11.72
C ILE A 225 -6.81 9.87 12.42
N ALA A 226 -5.55 9.67 12.81
CA ALA A 226 -5.14 8.48 13.53
C ALA A 226 -5.91 8.31 14.85
N ALA A 227 -6.12 9.42 15.59
CA ALA A 227 -6.88 9.42 16.84
C ALA A 227 -8.36 9.02 16.62
N ALA A 228 -8.95 9.40 15.48
CA ALA A 228 -10.34 9.12 15.15
C ALA A 228 -10.61 7.70 14.60
N LEU A 229 -9.58 6.98 14.11
CA LEU A 229 -9.74 5.65 13.49
C LEU A 229 -10.59 4.66 14.30
N PRO A 230 -10.44 4.54 15.65
CA PRO A 230 -11.18 3.55 16.43
C PRO A 230 -12.69 3.69 16.37
N GLU A 231 -13.19 4.92 16.20
CA GLU A 231 -14.61 5.24 16.17
C GLU A 231 -15.26 4.99 14.80
N HIS A 232 -14.41 4.71 13.77
CA HIS A 232 -14.86 4.54 12.37
C HIS A 232 -14.57 3.15 11.79
N LYS A 233 -14.31 2.14 12.65
CA LYS A 233 -14.01 0.76 12.22
C LYS A 233 -15.10 0.18 11.32
N GLU A 234 -16.37 0.36 11.68
CA GLU A 234 -17.51 -0.16 10.92
C GLU A 234 -17.60 0.48 9.52
N GLN A 235 -17.36 1.79 9.44
CA GLN A 235 -17.36 2.51 8.14
C GLN A 235 -16.21 2.06 7.25
N ILE A 236 -15.04 1.80 7.82
CA ILE A 236 -13.88 1.25 7.09
C ILE A 236 -14.19 -0.18 6.62
N ALA A 237 -14.80 -1.01 7.45
CA ALA A 237 -15.21 -2.36 7.07
C ALA A 237 -16.27 -2.36 5.94
N ALA A 238 -17.24 -1.45 5.98
CA ALA A 238 -18.23 -1.29 4.92
C ALA A 238 -17.58 -0.87 3.59
N GLU A 239 -16.57 -0.02 3.62
CA GLU A 239 -15.79 0.35 2.43
C GLU A 239 -15.04 -0.84 1.83
N CYS A 240 -14.49 -1.71 2.67
CA CYS A 240 -13.81 -2.92 2.22
C CYS A 240 -14.79 -3.88 1.50
N GLU A 241 -16.00 -4.04 2.02
CA GLU A 241 -17.03 -4.87 1.39
C GLU A 241 -17.47 -4.29 0.05
N LEU A 242 -17.74 -3.00 -0.01
CA LEU A 242 -18.09 -2.31 -1.25
C LEU A 242 -16.98 -2.46 -2.31
N ASN A 243 -15.70 -2.34 -1.90
CA ASN A 243 -14.57 -2.58 -2.80
C ASN A 243 -14.56 -4.03 -3.31
N ARG A 244 -14.88 -5.02 -2.47
CA ARG A 244 -14.94 -6.44 -2.86
C ARG A 244 -16.01 -6.67 -3.94
N GLU A 245 -17.19 -6.10 -3.78
CA GLU A 245 -18.27 -6.17 -4.77
C GLU A 245 -17.84 -5.54 -6.10
N ARG A 246 -17.33 -4.31 -6.07
CA ARG A 246 -16.83 -3.58 -7.24
C ARG A 246 -15.69 -4.33 -7.94
N ARG A 247 -14.78 -4.91 -7.18
CA ARG A 247 -13.67 -5.70 -7.70
C ARG A 247 -14.17 -6.93 -8.49
N ASN A 248 -15.16 -7.63 -7.95
CA ASN A 248 -15.73 -8.80 -8.60
C ASN A 248 -16.47 -8.44 -9.90
N LEU A 249 -17.24 -7.36 -9.90
CA LEU A 249 -17.91 -6.86 -11.11
C LEU A 249 -16.90 -6.42 -12.18
N PHE A 250 -15.88 -5.65 -11.77
CA PHE A 250 -14.84 -5.16 -12.68
C PHE A 250 -14.02 -6.31 -13.27
N ARG A 251 -13.69 -7.33 -12.46
CA ARG A 251 -13.04 -8.57 -12.94
C ARG A 251 -13.86 -9.22 -14.04
N ALA A 252 -15.18 -9.42 -13.82
CA ALA A 252 -16.05 -10.04 -14.81
C ALA A 252 -16.15 -9.23 -16.11
N GLN A 253 -16.13 -7.90 -16.04
CA GLN A 253 -16.11 -7.03 -17.22
C GLN A 253 -14.80 -7.18 -18.00
N LEU A 254 -13.65 -7.18 -17.36
CA LEU A 254 -12.34 -7.36 -17.99
C LEU A 254 -12.20 -8.75 -18.65
N GLN A 255 -12.70 -9.81 -17.98
CA GLN A 255 -12.72 -11.16 -18.54
C GLN A 255 -13.58 -11.27 -19.82
N LYS A 256 -14.68 -10.53 -19.90
CA LYS A 256 -15.50 -10.46 -21.13
C LYS A 256 -14.75 -9.81 -22.30
N LEU A 257 -13.75 -8.97 -22.04
CA LEU A 257 -12.84 -8.43 -23.07
C LEU A 257 -11.76 -9.44 -23.51
N GLY A 258 -11.76 -10.66 -22.97
CA GLY A 258 -10.77 -11.70 -23.26
C GLY A 258 -9.46 -11.55 -22.47
N ALA A 259 -9.43 -10.72 -21.43
CA ALA A 259 -8.27 -10.57 -20.57
C ALA A 259 -8.24 -11.65 -19.49
N GLU A 260 -7.05 -12.13 -19.13
CA GLU A 260 -6.84 -12.90 -17.92
C GLU A 260 -6.69 -11.97 -16.71
N VAL A 261 -7.52 -12.18 -15.70
CA VAL A 261 -7.52 -11.37 -14.48
C VAL A 261 -7.08 -12.21 -13.30
N HIS A 262 -5.93 -11.88 -12.74
CA HIS A 262 -5.35 -12.62 -11.61
C HIS A 262 -6.19 -12.42 -10.33
N PRO A 263 -6.20 -13.41 -9.42
CA PRO A 263 -6.82 -13.26 -8.09
C PRO A 263 -6.22 -12.08 -7.33
N SER A 264 -7.07 -11.33 -6.63
CA SER A 264 -6.62 -10.18 -5.82
C SER A 264 -7.53 -10.00 -4.60
N GLU A 265 -6.93 -9.68 -3.47
CA GLU A 265 -7.64 -9.24 -2.27
C GLU A 265 -7.49 -7.74 -2.00
N GLY A 266 -6.68 -7.03 -2.79
CA GLY A 266 -6.53 -5.58 -2.71
C GLY A 266 -7.63 -4.78 -3.41
N ASN A 267 -7.43 -3.48 -3.50
CA ASN A 267 -8.29 -2.56 -4.26
C ASN A 267 -7.79 -2.33 -5.70
N PHE A 268 -7.20 -3.34 -6.29
CA PHE A 268 -6.69 -3.34 -7.66
C PHE A 268 -6.67 -4.77 -8.22
N LEU A 269 -6.55 -4.88 -9.54
CA LEU A 269 -6.45 -6.12 -10.29
C LEU A 269 -5.18 -6.11 -11.13
N LEU A 270 -4.46 -7.24 -11.18
CA LEU A 270 -3.44 -7.50 -12.21
C LEU A 270 -4.13 -8.19 -13.39
N VAL A 271 -3.94 -7.65 -14.59
CA VAL A 271 -4.63 -8.06 -15.82
C VAL A 271 -3.61 -8.33 -16.90
N ASP A 272 -3.65 -9.50 -17.51
CA ASP A 272 -2.92 -9.85 -18.73
C ASP A 272 -3.86 -9.80 -19.94
N PHE A 273 -3.54 -8.96 -20.91
CA PHE A 273 -4.28 -8.85 -22.17
C PHE A 273 -3.74 -9.78 -23.26
N HIS A 274 -2.73 -10.62 -22.96
CA HIS A 274 -2.06 -11.55 -23.89
C HIS A 274 -1.50 -10.90 -25.18
N ARG A 275 -1.31 -9.59 -25.17
CA ARG A 275 -0.76 -8.79 -26.28
C ARG A 275 -0.12 -7.52 -25.76
N ASP A 276 0.78 -6.92 -26.53
CA ASP A 276 1.37 -5.64 -26.19
C ASP A 276 0.29 -4.54 -26.13
N MET A 277 0.17 -3.92 -24.96
CA MET A 277 -0.82 -2.88 -24.67
C MET A 277 -0.19 -1.48 -24.59
N THR A 278 1.05 -1.30 -25.03
CA THR A 278 1.77 -0.01 -24.94
C THR A 278 1.02 1.10 -25.69
N ALA A 279 0.62 0.85 -26.95
CA ALA A 279 -0.13 1.81 -27.75
C ALA A 279 -1.53 2.12 -27.16
N ALA A 280 -2.17 1.10 -26.56
CA ALA A 280 -3.46 1.28 -25.88
C ALA A 280 -3.32 2.18 -24.65
N ALA A 281 -2.26 2.04 -23.88
CA ALA A 281 -2.00 2.90 -22.71
C ALA A 281 -1.80 4.37 -23.13
N GLU A 282 -1.07 4.63 -24.21
CA GLU A 282 -0.90 6.00 -24.74
C GLU A 282 -2.23 6.57 -25.29
N THR A 283 -3.04 5.74 -25.94
CA THR A 283 -4.37 6.16 -26.43
C THR A 283 -5.30 6.51 -25.27
N LEU A 284 -5.33 5.71 -24.21
CA LEU A 284 -6.09 6.01 -22.98
C LEU A 284 -5.59 7.30 -22.33
N LYS A 285 -4.28 7.48 -22.24
CA LYS A 285 -3.67 8.70 -21.72
C LYS A 285 -4.09 9.94 -22.49
N ALA A 286 -4.15 9.87 -23.82
CA ALA A 286 -4.68 10.97 -24.66
C ALA A 286 -6.16 11.28 -24.37
N ARG A 287 -6.93 10.26 -23.90
CA ARG A 287 -8.32 10.41 -23.44
C ARG A 287 -8.42 10.75 -21.92
N LYS A 288 -7.31 11.15 -21.28
CA LYS A 288 -7.20 11.46 -19.86
C LYS A 288 -7.57 10.29 -18.95
N ILE A 289 -7.26 9.06 -19.35
CA ILE A 289 -7.39 7.84 -18.56
C ILE A 289 -5.98 7.31 -18.28
N LEU A 290 -5.59 7.24 -17.02
CA LEU A 290 -4.31 6.69 -16.60
C LEU A 290 -4.44 5.23 -16.16
N VAL A 291 -3.56 4.38 -16.69
CA VAL A 291 -3.42 2.98 -16.29
C VAL A 291 -2.00 2.73 -15.80
N ARG A 292 -1.79 1.67 -15.02
CA ARG A 292 -0.46 1.27 -14.55
C ARG A 292 0.07 0.10 -15.37
N THR A 293 0.94 0.39 -16.34
CA THR A 293 1.71 -0.65 -17.05
C THR A 293 2.68 -1.32 -16.07
N CYS A 294 2.87 -2.63 -16.21
CA CYS A 294 3.65 -3.41 -15.25
C CYS A 294 5.08 -3.71 -15.70
N THR A 295 5.59 -3.11 -16.77
CA THR A 295 6.97 -3.28 -17.26
C THR A 295 8.03 -2.93 -16.23
N SER A 296 7.77 -1.91 -15.38
CA SER A 296 8.68 -1.53 -14.27
C SER A 296 8.70 -2.54 -13.11
N PHE A 297 7.79 -3.52 -13.09
CA PHE A 297 7.80 -4.66 -12.17
C PHE A 297 8.48 -5.90 -12.79
N GLY A 298 9.03 -5.77 -14.02
CA GLY A 298 9.62 -6.88 -14.76
C GLY A 298 8.60 -7.77 -15.48
N LEU A 299 7.33 -7.35 -15.58
CA LEU A 299 6.29 -8.08 -16.28
C LEU A 299 6.20 -7.62 -17.76
N PRO A 300 5.70 -8.47 -18.68
CA PRO A 300 5.47 -8.13 -20.08
C PRO A 300 4.57 -6.89 -20.26
N ALA A 301 4.65 -6.24 -21.42
CA ALA A 301 3.84 -5.08 -21.78
C ALA A 301 2.34 -5.40 -21.90
N SER A 302 1.97 -6.67 -21.89
CA SER A 302 0.58 -7.15 -21.82
C SER A 302 -0.06 -6.99 -20.44
N PHE A 303 0.75 -6.80 -19.38
CA PHE A 303 0.28 -6.71 -18.00
C PHE A 303 0.01 -5.29 -17.56
N TRP A 304 -1.18 -5.05 -17.07
CA TRP A 304 -1.55 -3.81 -16.37
C TRP A 304 -2.03 -4.10 -14.95
N ARG A 305 -1.73 -3.19 -14.03
CA ARG A 305 -2.40 -3.13 -12.74
C ARG A 305 -3.44 -2.02 -12.79
N LEU A 306 -4.70 -2.36 -12.56
CA LEU A 306 -5.84 -1.46 -12.60
C LEU A 306 -6.46 -1.31 -11.20
N ALA A 307 -6.56 -0.08 -10.70
CA ALA A 307 -7.28 0.19 -9.46
C ALA A 307 -8.77 -0.12 -9.63
N VAL A 308 -9.40 -0.64 -8.58
CA VAL A 308 -10.85 -0.78 -8.51
C VAL A 308 -11.47 0.59 -8.24
N LYS A 309 -12.37 1.03 -9.10
CA LYS A 309 -13.03 2.32 -9.05
C LYS A 309 -14.54 2.17 -8.81
N THR A 310 -15.29 3.26 -8.89
CA THR A 310 -16.76 3.19 -8.92
C THR A 310 -17.23 2.37 -10.12
N GLU A 311 -18.44 1.86 -10.08
CA GLU A 311 -19.01 1.09 -11.18
C GLU A 311 -19.07 1.91 -12.48
N GLU A 312 -19.44 3.20 -12.37
CA GLU A 312 -19.45 4.12 -13.51
C GLU A 312 -18.06 4.32 -14.10
N GLU A 313 -17.05 4.57 -13.27
CA GLU A 313 -15.65 4.77 -13.72
C GLU A 313 -15.09 3.49 -14.35
N ASN A 314 -15.35 2.32 -13.75
CA ASN A 314 -14.95 1.03 -14.29
C ASN A 314 -15.59 0.80 -15.68
N THR A 315 -16.88 1.06 -15.82
CA THR A 315 -17.60 0.93 -17.09
C THR A 315 -17.04 1.88 -18.15
N ARG A 316 -16.66 3.10 -17.81
CA ARG A 316 -15.99 4.05 -18.73
C ARG A 316 -14.66 3.50 -19.24
N LEU A 317 -13.85 2.87 -18.37
CA LEU A 317 -12.60 2.24 -18.82
C LEU A 317 -12.88 1.06 -19.76
N ILE A 318 -13.86 0.21 -19.41
CA ILE A 318 -14.25 -0.94 -20.24
C ILE A 318 -14.66 -0.47 -21.64
N ALA A 319 -15.55 0.51 -21.75
CA ALA A 319 -15.99 1.06 -23.03
C ALA A 319 -14.80 1.63 -23.85
N ALA A 320 -13.89 2.35 -23.20
CA ALA A 320 -12.70 2.87 -23.88
C ALA A 320 -11.75 1.75 -24.36
N LEU A 321 -11.67 0.63 -23.62
CA LEU A 321 -10.91 -0.54 -24.03
C LEU A 321 -11.57 -1.29 -25.19
N GLU A 322 -12.90 -1.44 -25.19
CA GLU A 322 -13.66 -2.03 -26.29
C GLU A 322 -13.39 -1.29 -27.59
N ASP A 323 -13.47 0.04 -27.58
CA ASP A 323 -13.13 0.88 -28.73
C ASP A 323 -11.73 0.60 -29.27
N ILE A 324 -10.72 0.53 -28.36
CA ILE A 324 -9.31 0.36 -28.75
C ILE A 324 -9.04 -1.06 -29.23
N ILE A 325 -9.66 -2.05 -28.59
CA ILE A 325 -9.45 -3.48 -28.87
C ILE A 325 -10.12 -3.91 -30.17
N ASN A 326 -11.28 -3.35 -30.50
CA ASN A 326 -12.09 -3.69 -31.66
C ASN A 326 -11.73 -2.89 -32.93
N VAL A 327 -10.96 -1.81 -32.81
CA VAL A 327 -10.37 -1.14 -33.97
C VAL A 327 -9.23 -2.03 -34.51
N ARG A 328 -9.54 -2.81 -35.53
CA ARG A 328 -8.58 -3.61 -36.29
C ARG A 328 -7.99 -2.79 -37.45
#